data_ce83f9a0856890ff7ccd629657c8510e
#
_entry.id   ce83f9a0856890ff7ccd629657c8510e
#
_cell.length_a   1.000
_cell.length_b   1.000
_cell.length_c   1.000
_cell.angle_alpha   90.00
_cell.angle_beta   90.00
_cell.angle_gamma   90.00
#
_symmetry.space_group_name_H-M   'P 1'
#
loop_
_entity.id
_entity.type
_entity.pdbx_description
1 polymer ?
#
loop_
_entity_poly.entity_id
_entity_poly.type
_entity_poly.pdbx_seq_one_letter_code
_entity_poly.pdbx_strand_id
1 'polypeptide(L)'
;MVTQQIMKFLYTLATFLLFHYSYSHAQIVVRQQATLMGSVFEITVVDHDSTTAHHHIDLVIAEVSRIENLISEWRPESQISEVNRNAGIKPVRVDREVFNLTKRAIAYAQLSNGAFDISIIALDKIWQFDGSMTALPSEEVIRKSVEKVGYNHIILDSINSSIYLALPGMKIGFGSIGKGYAADMGRTLMQAKSVKAGIVNASGDIATWGLQPNNKPWLIGIKNPFKSYKTIKILKMKESAVATSGSYEKYAEIDNKRYAHIINPKTGIPATGLTSVTIYGPSAEFANALSTSIMVLGQKEGVKLVKRFPDYDYLFITDKGKVLKSN
;
A
#
# COMPACT_ATOMS: atom_id res chain seq x y z
N MET A 1 60.38 -43.68 -2.61
CA MET A 1 59.53 -43.13 -1.52
C MET A 1 59.00 -41.73 -1.82
N VAL A 2 59.82 -40.79 -2.27
CA VAL A 2 59.42 -39.41 -2.56
C VAL A 2 58.36 -39.32 -3.70
N THR A 3 58.46 -40.08 -4.76
CA THR A 3 57.51 -40.04 -5.88
C THR A 3 56.11 -40.50 -5.51
N GLN A 4 55.97 -41.48 -4.60
CA GLN A 4 54.67 -41.96 -4.13
C GLN A 4 53.96 -40.94 -3.18
N GLN A 5 54.73 -40.18 -2.41
CA GLN A 5 54.15 -39.11 -1.59
C GLN A 5 53.69 -37.93 -2.42
N ILE A 6 54.44 -37.55 -3.46
CA ILE A 6 54.00 -36.48 -4.38
C ILE A 6 52.72 -36.86 -5.15
N MET A 7 52.64 -38.11 -5.63
CA MET A 7 51.44 -38.60 -6.29
C MET A 7 50.19 -38.62 -5.36
N LYS A 8 50.33 -39.05 -4.10
CA LYS A 8 49.25 -38.98 -3.11
C LYS A 8 48.84 -37.54 -2.81
N PHE A 9 49.79 -36.63 -2.70
CA PHE A 9 49.47 -35.19 -2.51
C PHE A 9 48.73 -34.56 -3.69
N LEU A 10 49.11 -34.89 -4.90
CA LEU A 10 48.41 -34.44 -6.12
C LEU A 10 47.02 -35.02 -6.26
N TYR A 11 46.79 -36.29 -5.89
CA TYR A 11 45.48 -36.88 -5.85
C TYR A 11 44.59 -36.26 -4.78
N THR A 12 45.11 -35.95 -3.59
CA THR A 12 44.35 -35.28 -2.54
C THR A 12 44.01 -33.84 -2.91
N LEU A 13 44.93 -33.13 -3.56
CA LEU A 13 44.71 -31.77 -4.03
C LEU A 13 43.68 -31.71 -5.17
N ALA A 14 43.74 -32.68 -6.10
CA ALA A 14 42.75 -32.78 -7.20
C ALA A 14 41.35 -33.14 -6.67
N THR A 15 41.25 -34.02 -5.64
CA THR A 15 39.97 -34.34 -5.02
C THR A 15 39.42 -33.15 -4.23
N PHE A 16 40.24 -32.32 -3.59
CA PHE A 16 39.83 -31.12 -2.89
C PHE A 16 39.36 -30.01 -3.85
N LEU A 17 39.96 -29.88 -5.01
CA LEU A 17 39.57 -28.95 -6.07
C LEU A 17 38.23 -29.33 -6.74
N LEU A 18 37.91 -30.62 -6.82
CA LEU A 18 36.65 -31.10 -7.39
C LEU A 18 35.43 -30.90 -6.45
N PHE A 19 35.64 -30.75 -5.13
CA PHE A 19 34.55 -30.51 -4.18
C PHE A 19 34.13 -29.03 -4.05
N HIS A 20 34.83 -28.10 -4.70
CA HIS A 20 34.47 -26.67 -4.68
C HIS A 20 33.80 -26.15 -5.93
N TYR A 21 33.24 -27.00 -6.79
CA TYR A 21 32.24 -26.55 -7.78
C TYR A 21 30.94 -26.23 -7.02
N SER A 22 30.93 -25.09 -6.31
CA SER A 22 29.68 -24.43 -5.97
C SER A 22 28.98 -24.10 -7.26
N TYR A 23 27.93 -24.86 -7.62
CA TYR A 23 27.00 -24.46 -8.66
C TYR A 23 26.38 -23.12 -8.23
N SER A 24 27.01 -22.04 -8.61
CA SER A 24 26.39 -20.74 -8.56
C SER A 24 25.30 -20.74 -9.64
N HIS A 25 24.11 -21.18 -9.31
CA HIS A 25 22.97 -20.99 -10.17
C HIS A 25 22.79 -19.48 -10.36
N ALA A 26 22.96 -18.99 -11.59
CA ALA A 26 22.70 -17.62 -11.91
C ALA A 26 21.25 -17.30 -11.57
N GLN A 27 21.05 -16.34 -10.67
CA GLN A 27 19.70 -15.88 -10.33
C GLN A 27 19.15 -15.05 -11.49
N ILE A 28 17.89 -15.28 -11.83
CA ILE A 28 17.17 -14.50 -12.82
C ILE A 28 16.14 -13.60 -12.14
N VAL A 29 15.79 -12.53 -12.84
CA VAL A 29 14.72 -11.60 -12.41
C VAL A 29 13.58 -11.75 -13.39
N VAL A 30 12.42 -12.18 -12.88
CA VAL A 30 11.18 -12.25 -13.66
C VAL A 30 10.21 -11.18 -13.17
N ARG A 31 9.56 -10.53 -14.12
CA ARG A 31 8.59 -9.47 -13.86
C ARG A 31 7.31 -9.74 -14.65
N GLN A 32 6.17 -9.59 -13.98
CA GLN A 32 4.86 -9.77 -14.60
C GLN A 32 3.89 -8.71 -14.10
N GLN A 33 3.00 -8.28 -14.98
CA GLN A 33 1.89 -7.38 -14.64
C GLN A 33 0.57 -8.15 -14.62
N ALA A 34 -0.32 -7.76 -13.70
CA ALA A 34 -1.68 -8.28 -13.61
C ALA A 34 -2.64 -7.15 -13.19
N THR A 35 -3.88 -7.19 -13.67
CA THR A 35 -4.93 -6.28 -13.21
C THR A 35 -5.61 -6.88 -11.98
N LEU A 36 -5.39 -6.26 -10.82
CA LEU A 36 -5.88 -6.69 -9.51
C LEU A 36 -6.41 -5.48 -8.74
N MET A 37 -7.46 -5.63 -7.95
CA MET A 37 -8.07 -4.55 -7.16
C MET A 37 -8.35 -3.29 -8.00
N GLY A 38 -8.77 -3.48 -9.26
CA GLY A 38 -9.06 -2.40 -10.20
C GLY A 38 -7.85 -1.58 -10.66
N SER A 39 -6.61 -2.08 -10.47
CA SER A 39 -5.37 -1.38 -10.80
C SER A 39 -4.33 -2.34 -11.37
N VAL A 40 -3.29 -1.79 -12.03
CA VAL A 40 -2.16 -2.59 -12.50
C VAL A 40 -1.21 -2.86 -11.34
N PHE A 41 -1.02 -4.13 -11.03
CA PHE A 41 0.05 -4.62 -10.15
C PHE A 41 1.22 -5.07 -11.01
N GLU A 42 2.44 -4.83 -10.52
CA GLU A 42 3.67 -5.37 -11.09
C GLU A 42 4.40 -6.17 -10.01
N ILE A 43 4.63 -7.45 -10.29
CA ILE A 43 5.28 -8.37 -9.36
C ILE A 43 6.63 -8.75 -9.96
N THR A 44 7.69 -8.60 -9.18
CA THR A 44 9.06 -8.97 -9.56
C THR A 44 9.58 -9.97 -8.56
N VAL A 45 10.13 -11.08 -9.05
CA VAL A 45 10.70 -12.16 -8.24
C VAL A 45 12.10 -12.49 -8.75
N VAL A 46 13.01 -12.74 -7.81
CA VAL A 46 14.35 -13.30 -8.08
C VAL A 46 14.34 -14.78 -7.75
N ASP A 47 14.64 -15.61 -8.75
CA ASP A 47 14.64 -17.05 -8.60
C ASP A 47 15.77 -17.73 -9.40
N HIS A 48 15.84 -19.06 -9.37
CA HIS A 48 16.84 -19.87 -10.06
C HIS A 48 16.49 -20.12 -11.52
N ASP A 49 15.19 -20.21 -11.83
CA ASP A 49 14.67 -20.45 -13.17
C ASP A 49 13.34 -19.75 -13.40
N SER A 50 12.97 -19.59 -14.67
CA SER A 50 11.78 -18.86 -15.08
C SER A 50 10.46 -19.54 -14.66
N THR A 51 10.41 -20.86 -14.67
CA THR A 51 9.19 -21.63 -14.34
C THR A 51 8.86 -21.44 -12.86
N THR A 52 9.85 -21.60 -11.99
CA THR A 52 9.69 -21.38 -10.54
C THR A 52 9.35 -19.93 -10.23
N ALA A 53 10.00 -18.97 -10.92
CA ALA A 53 9.68 -17.56 -10.75
C ALA A 53 8.24 -17.21 -11.13
N HIS A 54 7.74 -17.69 -12.27
CA HIS A 54 6.34 -17.50 -12.67
C HIS A 54 5.38 -18.17 -11.69
N HIS A 55 5.68 -19.38 -11.22
CA HIS A 55 4.86 -20.04 -10.19
C HIS A 55 4.75 -19.15 -8.92
N HIS A 56 5.85 -18.58 -8.45
CA HIS A 56 5.84 -17.68 -7.29
C HIS A 56 5.05 -16.38 -7.56
N ILE A 57 5.13 -15.81 -8.76
CA ILE A 57 4.31 -14.67 -9.17
C ILE A 57 2.81 -15.04 -9.15
N ASP A 58 2.44 -16.20 -9.68
CA ASP A 58 1.06 -16.68 -9.70
C ASP A 58 0.50 -16.86 -8.27
N LEU A 59 1.33 -17.30 -7.31
CA LEU A 59 0.94 -17.37 -5.91
C LEU A 59 0.65 -15.97 -5.33
N VAL A 60 1.43 -14.95 -5.68
CA VAL A 60 1.14 -13.56 -5.25
C VAL A 60 -0.15 -13.06 -5.89
N ILE A 61 -0.37 -13.32 -7.18
CA ILE A 61 -1.61 -12.95 -7.89
C ILE A 61 -2.83 -13.60 -7.22
N ALA A 62 -2.73 -14.90 -6.90
CA ALA A 62 -3.79 -15.63 -6.22
C ALA A 62 -4.07 -15.05 -4.82
N GLU A 63 -3.03 -14.71 -4.05
CA GLU A 63 -3.18 -14.12 -2.72
C GLU A 63 -3.83 -12.73 -2.78
N VAL A 64 -3.40 -11.85 -3.69
CA VAL A 64 -4.02 -10.54 -3.88
C VAL A 64 -5.48 -10.67 -4.31
N SER A 65 -5.79 -11.63 -5.21
CA SER A 65 -7.16 -11.90 -5.64
C SER A 65 -8.03 -12.41 -4.47
N ARG A 66 -7.47 -13.26 -3.61
CA ARG A 66 -8.13 -13.74 -2.39
C ARG A 66 -8.47 -12.58 -1.45
N ILE A 67 -7.50 -11.68 -1.21
CA ILE A 67 -7.70 -10.48 -0.39
C ILE A 67 -8.79 -9.59 -1.02
N GLU A 68 -8.74 -9.35 -2.32
CA GLU A 68 -9.74 -8.55 -3.02
C GLU A 68 -11.16 -9.12 -2.83
N ASN A 69 -11.33 -10.44 -2.90
CA ASN A 69 -12.61 -11.09 -2.67
C ASN A 69 -13.14 -10.90 -1.24
N LEU A 70 -12.25 -10.76 -0.26
CA LEU A 70 -12.64 -10.52 1.13
C LEU A 70 -13.05 -9.06 1.40
N ILE A 71 -12.28 -8.09 0.87
CA ILE A 71 -12.34 -6.70 1.33
C ILE A 71 -12.91 -5.69 0.33
N SER A 72 -13.17 -6.08 -0.92
CA SER A 72 -13.64 -5.14 -1.95
C SER A 72 -15.10 -4.76 -1.74
N GLU A 73 -15.37 -3.49 -1.50
CA GLU A 73 -16.73 -2.93 -1.42
C GLU A 73 -17.46 -2.92 -2.77
N TRP A 74 -16.75 -3.19 -3.87
CA TRP A 74 -17.30 -3.28 -5.22
C TRP A 74 -17.77 -4.68 -5.60
N ARG A 75 -17.37 -5.71 -4.82
CA ARG A 75 -17.79 -7.11 -5.03
C ARG A 75 -18.96 -7.42 -4.10
N PRO A 76 -20.18 -7.69 -4.62
CA PRO A 76 -21.36 -7.94 -3.80
C PRO A 76 -21.19 -9.11 -2.81
N GLU A 77 -20.37 -10.10 -3.16
CA GLU A 77 -20.12 -11.32 -2.38
C GLU A 77 -19.06 -11.14 -1.30
N SER A 78 -18.35 -10.00 -1.28
CA SER A 78 -17.31 -9.76 -0.29
C SER A 78 -17.89 -9.59 1.11
N GLN A 79 -17.09 -9.92 2.13
CA GLN A 79 -17.48 -9.76 3.51
C GLN A 79 -17.72 -8.30 3.88
N ILE A 80 -16.96 -7.37 3.29
CA ILE A 80 -17.16 -5.93 3.51
C ILE A 80 -18.46 -5.43 2.88
N SER A 81 -18.83 -5.94 1.72
CA SER A 81 -20.14 -5.63 1.12
C SER A 81 -21.30 -6.16 1.98
N GLU A 82 -21.12 -7.32 2.62
CA GLU A 82 -22.10 -7.86 3.59
C GLU A 82 -22.19 -6.97 4.83
N VAL A 83 -21.07 -6.54 5.41
CA VAL A 83 -21.02 -5.58 6.52
C VAL A 83 -21.76 -4.29 6.14
N ASN A 84 -21.49 -3.76 4.97
CA ASN A 84 -22.11 -2.51 4.47
C ASN A 84 -23.64 -2.65 4.28
N ARG A 85 -24.12 -3.79 3.78
CA ARG A 85 -25.56 -4.05 3.65
C ARG A 85 -26.30 -4.15 4.99
N ASN A 86 -25.59 -4.52 6.04
CA ASN A 86 -26.15 -4.68 7.40
C ASN A 86 -25.93 -3.46 8.30
N ALA A 87 -25.50 -2.32 7.76
CA ALA A 87 -25.28 -1.09 8.52
C ALA A 87 -26.58 -0.61 9.20
N GLY A 88 -26.54 -0.38 10.52
CA GLY A 88 -27.69 -0.01 11.35
C GLY A 88 -28.67 -1.18 11.64
N ILE A 89 -28.37 -2.40 11.16
CA ILE A 89 -29.30 -3.56 11.29
C ILE A 89 -28.74 -4.57 12.30
N LYS A 90 -27.57 -5.16 12.02
CA LYS A 90 -26.96 -6.21 12.86
C LYS A 90 -25.46 -6.32 12.66
N PRO A 91 -24.70 -6.86 13.63
CA PRO A 91 -23.31 -7.27 13.45
C PRO A 91 -23.19 -8.37 12.39
N VAL A 92 -22.08 -8.33 11.64
CA VAL A 92 -21.72 -9.34 10.64
C VAL A 92 -20.42 -10.01 11.07
N ARG A 93 -20.44 -11.34 11.15
CA ARG A 93 -19.23 -12.14 11.40
C ARG A 93 -18.38 -12.13 10.15
N VAL A 94 -17.07 -11.90 10.33
CA VAL A 94 -16.08 -11.85 9.23
C VAL A 94 -14.87 -12.70 9.56
N ASP A 95 -14.07 -13.00 8.57
CA ASP A 95 -12.78 -13.66 8.78
C ASP A 95 -11.89 -12.84 9.72
N ARG A 96 -11.06 -13.52 10.48
CA ARG A 96 -10.14 -12.87 11.43
C ARG A 96 -9.20 -11.88 10.70
N GLU A 97 -8.87 -12.15 9.47
CA GLU A 97 -8.06 -11.26 8.62
C GLU A 97 -8.77 -9.91 8.39
N VAL A 98 -10.04 -9.96 7.93
CA VAL A 98 -10.88 -8.77 7.70
C VAL A 98 -11.11 -8.00 9.00
N PHE A 99 -11.39 -8.72 10.09
CA PHE A 99 -11.53 -8.15 11.43
C PHE A 99 -10.25 -7.39 11.85
N ASN A 100 -9.09 -8.03 11.72
CA ASN A 100 -7.81 -7.43 12.11
C ASN A 100 -7.43 -6.24 11.23
N LEU A 101 -7.69 -6.29 9.93
CA LEU A 101 -7.49 -5.15 9.03
C LEU A 101 -8.40 -3.97 9.43
N THR A 102 -9.67 -4.23 9.73
CA THR A 102 -10.60 -3.20 10.22
C THR A 102 -10.13 -2.61 11.56
N LYS A 103 -9.65 -3.45 12.48
CA LYS A 103 -9.10 -2.99 13.76
C LYS A 103 -7.88 -2.07 13.57
N ARG A 104 -6.96 -2.41 12.66
CA ARG A 104 -5.82 -1.54 12.33
C ARG A 104 -6.27 -0.23 11.69
N ALA A 105 -7.25 -0.29 10.77
CA ALA A 105 -7.79 0.90 10.13
C ALA A 105 -8.41 1.88 11.15
N ILE A 106 -9.14 1.37 12.17
CA ILE A 106 -9.64 2.18 13.27
C ILE A 106 -8.49 2.79 14.09
N ALA A 107 -7.43 2.02 14.36
CA ALA A 107 -6.26 2.54 15.04
C ALA A 107 -5.58 3.66 14.25
N TYR A 108 -5.49 3.55 12.91
CA TYR A 108 -4.98 4.62 12.05
C TYR A 108 -5.88 5.86 12.06
N ALA A 109 -7.19 5.67 12.11
CA ALA A 109 -8.15 6.76 12.26
C ALA A 109 -7.96 7.50 13.59
N GLN A 110 -7.83 6.77 14.70
CA GLN A 110 -7.56 7.35 16.02
C GLN A 110 -6.23 8.12 16.05
N LEU A 111 -5.19 7.53 15.48
CA LEU A 111 -3.83 8.03 15.43
C LEU A 111 -3.72 9.35 14.64
N SER A 112 -4.51 9.49 13.58
CA SER A 112 -4.60 10.68 12.72
C SER A 112 -5.70 11.65 13.16
N ASN A 113 -6.36 11.39 14.32
CA ASN A 113 -7.52 12.15 14.75
C ASN A 113 -8.60 12.23 13.66
N GLY A 114 -8.92 11.09 13.01
CA GLY A 114 -9.96 10.98 11.99
C GLY A 114 -9.61 11.62 10.63
N ALA A 115 -8.34 12.00 10.39
CA ALA A 115 -7.93 12.44 9.06
C ALA A 115 -7.85 11.26 8.07
N PHE A 116 -7.56 10.07 8.57
CA PHE A 116 -7.78 8.80 7.91
C PHE A 116 -9.07 8.19 8.44
N ASP A 117 -9.96 7.71 7.58
CA ASP A 117 -11.17 7.02 8.00
C ASP A 117 -11.70 6.13 6.87
N ILE A 118 -11.79 4.83 7.12
CA ILE A 118 -12.31 3.88 6.12
C ILE A 118 -13.81 4.02 5.87
N SER A 119 -14.53 4.75 6.72
CA SER A 119 -15.95 5.05 6.52
C SER A 119 -16.19 6.20 5.54
N ILE A 120 -15.13 6.85 5.03
CA ILE A 120 -15.22 7.94 4.04
C ILE A 120 -16.03 7.54 2.80
N ILE A 121 -16.10 6.28 2.45
CA ILE A 121 -16.89 5.79 1.31
C ILE A 121 -18.41 5.89 1.54
N ALA A 122 -18.85 6.17 2.79
CA ALA A 122 -20.26 6.48 3.09
C ALA A 122 -20.62 7.93 2.76
N LEU A 123 -19.64 8.77 2.42
CA LEU A 123 -19.87 10.13 1.97
C LEU A 123 -20.77 10.13 0.75
N ASP A 124 -21.80 10.95 0.76
CA ASP A 124 -22.66 11.11 -0.39
C ASP A 124 -21.85 11.64 -1.58
N LYS A 125 -22.14 11.14 -2.80
CA LYS A 125 -21.37 11.48 -4.03
C LYS A 125 -21.66 12.90 -4.52
N ILE A 126 -21.22 13.89 -3.74
CA ILE A 126 -21.36 15.30 -4.05
C ILE A 126 -20.18 15.89 -4.83
N TRP A 127 -19.06 15.13 -4.90
CA TRP A 127 -17.86 15.52 -5.63
C TRP A 127 -17.68 14.61 -6.85
N GLN A 128 -17.35 15.22 -7.99
CA GLN A 128 -17.02 14.52 -9.23
C GLN A 128 -15.59 14.90 -9.64
N PHE A 129 -14.73 13.89 -9.82
CA PHE A 129 -13.31 14.08 -10.11
C PHE A 129 -12.93 13.64 -11.53
N ASP A 130 -13.88 13.78 -12.45
CA ASP A 130 -13.77 13.43 -13.87
C ASP A 130 -13.72 14.65 -14.80
N GLY A 131 -13.63 15.85 -14.20
CA GLY A 131 -13.63 17.12 -14.95
C GLY A 131 -15.01 17.69 -15.26
N SER A 132 -16.11 17.01 -14.90
CA SER A 132 -17.48 17.48 -15.17
C SER A 132 -17.98 18.54 -14.19
N MET A 133 -17.32 18.67 -13.04
CA MET A 133 -17.75 19.55 -11.95
C MET A 133 -17.31 21.00 -12.20
N THR A 134 -18.27 21.92 -12.26
CA THR A 134 -18.04 23.35 -12.56
C THR A 134 -18.34 24.29 -11.40
N ALA A 135 -18.98 23.80 -10.32
CA ALA A 135 -19.32 24.61 -9.14
C ALA A 135 -19.17 23.79 -7.86
N LEU A 136 -18.89 24.49 -6.74
CA LEU A 136 -18.84 23.87 -5.43
C LEU A 136 -20.24 23.50 -4.95
N PRO A 137 -20.40 22.35 -4.26
CA PRO A 137 -21.64 22.04 -3.55
C PRO A 137 -21.88 23.09 -2.44
N SER A 138 -23.16 23.34 -2.10
CA SER A 138 -23.48 24.23 -1.00
C SER A 138 -22.95 23.71 0.35
N GLU A 139 -22.69 24.59 1.30
CA GLU A 139 -22.21 24.23 2.64
C GLU A 139 -23.15 23.21 3.34
N GLU A 140 -24.47 23.37 3.16
CA GLU A 140 -25.44 22.43 3.71
C GLU A 140 -25.32 21.05 3.11
N VAL A 141 -25.14 20.94 1.79
CA VAL A 141 -24.93 19.66 1.08
C VAL A 141 -23.63 19.01 1.55
N ILE A 142 -22.54 19.79 1.67
CA ILE A 142 -21.26 19.28 2.18
C ILE A 142 -21.43 18.76 3.62
N ARG A 143 -22.08 19.52 4.49
CA ARG A 143 -22.29 19.13 5.90
C ARG A 143 -23.12 17.85 6.01
N LYS A 144 -24.19 17.72 5.24
CA LYS A 144 -25.03 16.51 5.21
C LYS A 144 -24.28 15.30 4.67
N SER A 145 -23.37 15.48 3.75
CA SER A 145 -22.63 14.39 3.09
C SER A 145 -21.80 13.54 4.05
N VAL A 146 -21.36 14.10 5.19
CA VAL A 146 -20.53 13.42 6.19
C VAL A 146 -21.30 12.80 7.35
N GLU A 147 -22.62 12.92 7.40
CA GLU A 147 -23.43 12.45 8.55
C GLU A 147 -23.30 10.94 8.82
N LYS A 148 -22.95 10.16 7.77
CA LYS A 148 -22.75 8.71 7.88
C LYS A 148 -21.26 8.32 8.00
N VAL A 149 -20.36 9.29 8.09
CA VAL A 149 -18.91 9.08 8.16
C VAL A 149 -18.45 9.20 9.62
N GLY A 150 -17.62 8.25 10.06
CA GLY A 150 -17.03 8.30 11.40
C GLY A 150 -16.61 6.92 11.90
N TYR A 151 -15.30 6.70 12.05
CA TYR A 151 -14.74 5.44 12.53
C TYR A 151 -15.23 5.03 13.93
N ASN A 152 -15.66 5.97 14.75
CA ASN A 152 -16.23 5.75 16.09
C ASN A 152 -17.59 5.03 16.05
N HIS A 153 -18.23 4.96 14.89
CA HIS A 153 -19.46 4.20 14.66
C HIS A 153 -19.21 2.78 14.15
N ILE A 154 -17.94 2.37 14.02
CA ILE A 154 -17.53 1.00 13.68
C ILE A 154 -17.26 0.26 14.99
N ILE A 155 -18.14 -0.68 15.32
CA ILE A 155 -18.09 -1.46 16.56
C ILE A 155 -17.52 -2.84 16.26
N LEU A 156 -16.47 -3.25 16.98
CA LEU A 156 -15.81 -4.53 16.83
C LEU A 156 -16.05 -5.44 18.02
N ASP A 157 -16.47 -6.68 17.74
CA ASP A 157 -16.54 -7.76 18.74
C ASP A 157 -15.42 -8.77 18.44
N SER A 158 -14.38 -8.78 19.27
CA SER A 158 -13.22 -9.63 19.12
C SER A 158 -13.48 -11.12 19.43
N ILE A 159 -14.50 -11.43 20.24
CA ILE A 159 -14.88 -12.80 20.59
C ILE A 159 -15.50 -13.48 19.38
N ASN A 160 -16.49 -12.82 18.78
CA ASN A 160 -17.25 -13.35 17.66
C ASN A 160 -16.62 -13.04 16.29
N SER A 161 -15.53 -12.25 16.26
CA SER A 161 -14.93 -11.73 15.01
C SER A 161 -15.98 -11.03 14.15
N SER A 162 -16.75 -10.11 14.75
CA SER A 162 -17.80 -9.41 14.03
C SER A 162 -17.61 -7.90 13.98
N ILE A 163 -18.18 -7.30 12.93
CA ILE A 163 -18.16 -5.86 12.66
C ILE A 163 -19.61 -5.37 12.61
N TYR A 164 -19.91 -4.31 13.34
CA TYR A 164 -21.18 -3.62 13.29
C TYR A 164 -21.00 -2.14 12.96
N LEU A 165 -21.70 -1.67 11.96
CA LEU A 165 -21.81 -0.26 11.60
C LEU A 165 -23.06 0.31 12.24
N ALA A 166 -22.89 1.24 13.18
CA ALA A 166 -23.99 1.70 14.03
C ALA A 166 -25.01 2.60 13.30
N LEU A 167 -24.61 3.25 12.21
CA LEU A 167 -25.46 4.19 11.49
C LEU A 167 -26.10 3.53 10.26
N PRO A 168 -27.43 3.64 10.06
CA PRO A 168 -28.07 3.18 8.83
C PRO A 168 -27.46 3.83 7.58
N GLY A 169 -27.13 3.01 6.59
CA GLY A 169 -26.51 3.49 5.34
C GLY A 169 -25.04 3.88 5.45
N MET A 170 -24.40 3.72 6.61
CA MET A 170 -22.94 3.78 6.75
C MET A 170 -22.28 2.71 5.90
N LYS A 171 -21.07 2.99 5.43
CA LYS A 171 -20.24 2.07 4.64
C LYS A 171 -18.80 2.17 5.06
N ILE A 172 -18.06 1.07 4.94
CA ILE A 172 -16.60 1.04 5.07
C ILE A 172 -15.96 0.43 3.84
N GLY A 173 -14.75 0.89 3.51
CA GLY A 173 -13.97 0.35 2.39
C GLY A 173 -12.47 0.56 2.60
N PHE A 174 -11.68 -0.30 1.97
CA PHE A 174 -10.24 -0.32 2.17
C PHE A 174 -9.45 0.30 1.02
N GLY A 175 -10.07 1.13 0.18
CA GLY A 175 -9.42 1.76 -0.97
C GLY A 175 -8.14 2.54 -0.64
N SER A 176 -8.03 3.05 0.59
CA SER A 176 -6.89 3.84 1.07
C SER A 176 -5.76 3.03 1.72
N ILE A 177 -5.95 1.74 2.03
CA ILE A 177 -4.89 0.87 2.58
C ILE A 177 -4.85 -0.52 1.95
N GLY A 178 -5.89 -0.94 1.25
CA GLY A 178 -6.03 -2.30 0.75
C GLY A 178 -4.92 -2.71 -0.22
N LYS A 179 -4.44 -1.79 -1.07
CA LYS A 179 -3.33 -2.07 -1.98
C LYS A 179 -2.01 -2.21 -1.24
N GLY A 180 -1.73 -1.32 -0.29
CA GLY A 180 -0.56 -1.43 0.57
C GLY A 180 -0.56 -2.71 1.40
N TYR A 181 -1.73 -3.07 1.96
CA TYR A 181 -1.92 -4.35 2.65
C TYR A 181 -1.65 -5.55 1.75
N ALA A 182 -2.21 -5.56 0.53
CA ALA A 182 -1.99 -6.65 -0.43
C ALA A 182 -0.52 -6.77 -0.84
N ALA A 183 0.20 -5.65 -1.00
CA ALA A 183 1.63 -5.65 -1.27
C ALA A 183 2.44 -6.25 -0.12
N ASP A 184 2.14 -5.89 1.13
CA ASP A 184 2.79 -6.45 2.32
C ASP A 184 2.49 -7.95 2.48
N MET A 185 1.25 -8.40 2.20
CA MET A 185 0.88 -9.81 2.26
C MET A 185 1.56 -10.64 1.16
N GLY A 186 1.67 -10.11 -0.06
CA GLY A 186 2.43 -10.73 -1.14
C GLY A 186 3.90 -10.91 -0.77
N ARG A 187 4.54 -9.86 -0.20
CA ARG A 187 5.90 -9.96 0.35
C ARG A 187 6.01 -11.04 1.44
N THR A 188 5.10 -11.03 2.40
CA THR A 188 5.08 -12.00 3.51
C THR A 188 4.96 -13.43 3.00
N LEU A 189 4.08 -13.66 2.01
CA LEU A 189 3.92 -14.97 1.37
C LEU A 189 5.21 -15.43 0.71
N MET A 190 5.87 -14.55 -0.03
CA MET A 190 7.12 -14.88 -0.71
C MET A 190 8.25 -15.18 0.26
N GLN A 191 8.37 -14.41 1.33
CA GLN A 191 9.34 -14.68 2.40
C GLN A 191 9.07 -16.02 3.10
N ALA A 192 7.81 -16.36 3.37
CA ALA A 192 7.41 -17.67 3.92
C ALA A 192 7.73 -18.84 2.97
N LYS A 193 7.76 -18.58 1.65
CA LYS A 193 8.20 -19.52 0.62
C LYS A 193 9.72 -19.53 0.40
N SER A 194 10.47 -18.81 1.22
CA SER A 194 11.93 -18.67 1.10
C SER A 194 12.41 -18.05 -0.22
N VAL A 195 11.55 -17.31 -0.92
CA VAL A 195 11.93 -16.51 -2.09
C VAL A 195 12.84 -15.37 -1.64
N LYS A 196 14.07 -15.34 -2.15
CA LYS A 196 15.14 -14.51 -1.61
C LYS A 196 14.93 -13.01 -1.80
N ALA A 197 14.34 -12.60 -2.93
CA ALA A 197 14.18 -11.18 -3.22
C ALA A 197 13.05 -10.91 -4.21
N GLY A 198 12.46 -9.73 -4.11
CA GLY A 198 11.43 -9.30 -5.05
C GLY A 198 10.78 -7.96 -4.68
N ILE A 199 9.78 -7.62 -5.48
CA ILE A 199 8.95 -6.43 -5.34
C ILE A 199 7.50 -6.81 -5.62
N VAL A 200 6.58 -6.36 -4.77
CA VAL A 200 5.15 -6.26 -5.11
C VAL A 200 4.81 -4.79 -5.21
N ASN A 201 4.50 -4.34 -6.42
CA ASN A 201 4.07 -2.97 -6.72
C ASN A 201 2.57 -2.95 -7.01
N ALA A 202 1.80 -2.51 -6.06
CA ALA A 202 0.35 -2.37 -6.12
C ALA A 202 -0.04 -0.96 -6.59
N SER A 203 0.28 -0.63 -7.86
CA SER A 203 -0.04 0.70 -8.45
C SER A 203 0.55 1.87 -7.65
N GLY A 204 1.80 1.74 -7.19
CA GLY A 204 2.52 2.78 -6.44
C GLY A 204 2.65 2.52 -4.94
N ASP A 205 1.83 1.64 -4.34
CA ASP A 205 2.08 1.09 -3.01
C ASP A 205 3.00 -0.13 -3.17
N ILE A 206 4.23 -0.03 -2.70
CA ILE A 206 5.28 -0.98 -3.04
C ILE A 206 5.84 -1.61 -1.76
N ALA A 207 5.95 -2.93 -1.76
CA ALA A 207 6.70 -3.68 -0.76
C ALA A 207 7.89 -4.39 -1.42
N THR A 208 9.08 -4.29 -0.83
CA THR A 208 10.32 -4.92 -1.32
C THR A 208 10.91 -5.84 -0.28
N TRP A 209 11.61 -6.87 -0.74
CA TRP A 209 12.45 -7.71 0.13
C TRP A 209 13.70 -8.16 -0.62
N GLY A 210 14.74 -8.49 0.14
CA GLY A 210 16.03 -8.97 -0.36
C GLY A 210 16.75 -7.97 -1.24
N LEU A 211 17.75 -8.46 -1.97
CA LEU A 211 18.59 -7.69 -2.89
C LEU A 211 18.47 -8.23 -4.31
N GLN A 212 18.76 -7.38 -5.29
CA GLN A 212 18.91 -7.79 -6.68
C GLN A 212 20.03 -8.85 -6.83
N PRO A 213 20.08 -9.65 -7.92
CA PRO A 213 21.12 -10.65 -8.12
C PRO A 213 22.55 -10.12 -8.06
N ASN A 214 22.75 -8.84 -8.33
CA ASN A 214 24.04 -8.15 -8.24
C ASN A 214 24.35 -7.61 -6.83
N ASN A 215 23.62 -8.06 -5.81
CA ASN A 215 23.71 -7.60 -4.41
C ASN A 215 23.42 -6.11 -4.19
N LYS A 216 22.77 -5.44 -5.13
CA LYS A 216 22.36 -4.04 -4.98
C LYS A 216 20.92 -3.93 -4.46
N PRO A 217 20.58 -2.87 -3.72
CA PRO A 217 19.20 -2.61 -3.32
C PRO A 217 18.32 -2.33 -4.53
N TRP A 218 17.02 -2.52 -4.35
CA TRP A 218 16.01 -2.09 -5.31
C TRP A 218 16.00 -0.57 -5.42
N LEU A 219 15.84 -0.04 -6.64
CA LEU A 219 15.79 1.39 -6.90
C LEU A 219 14.37 1.80 -7.26
N ILE A 220 13.71 2.53 -6.36
CA ILE A 220 12.35 3.01 -6.56
C ILE A 220 12.38 4.53 -6.76
N GLY A 221 11.94 4.99 -7.92
CA GLY A 221 11.89 6.40 -8.27
C GLY A 221 10.61 7.08 -7.81
N ILE A 222 10.72 8.18 -7.06
CA ILE A 222 9.59 9.05 -6.73
C ILE A 222 9.43 10.08 -7.86
N LYS A 223 8.29 10.00 -8.57
CA LYS A 223 8.00 10.88 -9.72
C LYS A 223 7.70 12.31 -9.28
N ASN A 224 8.04 13.26 -10.15
CA ASN A 224 7.63 14.65 -9.99
C ASN A 224 6.17 14.83 -10.46
N PRO A 225 5.22 15.25 -9.60
CA PRO A 225 3.82 15.42 -9.99
C PRO A 225 3.57 16.52 -11.02
N PHE A 226 4.50 17.48 -11.15
CA PHE A 226 4.41 18.57 -12.12
C PHE A 226 5.18 18.29 -13.42
N LYS A 227 6.10 17.31 -13.41
CA LYS A 227 6.95 16.94 -14.55
C LYS A 227 7.12 15.41 -14.52
N SER A 228 6.12 14.67 -15.00
CA SER A 228 6.03 13.21 -14.90
C SER A 228 7.24 12.44 -15.46
N TYR A 229 8.00 13.07 -16.38
CA TYR A 229 9.26 12.54 -16.93
C TYR A 229 10.46 12.71 -16.00
N LYS A 230 10.33 13.42 -14.87
CA LYS A 230 11.43 13.65 -13.91
C LYS A 230 11.20 12.85 -12.62
N THR A 231 12.28 12.29 -12.11
CA THR A 231 12.34 11.69 -10.77
C THR A 231 12.91 12.72 -9.80
N ILE A 232 12.23 12.90 -8.65
CA ILE A 232 12.69 13.81 -7.59
C ILE A 232 13.69 13.14 -6.67
N LYS A 233 13.44 11.86 -6.33
CA LYS A 233 14.28 11.06 -5.42
C LYS A 233 14.28 9.61 -5.89
N ILE A 234 15.42 8.95 -5.76
CA ILE A 234 15.53 7.50 -5.91
C ILE A 234 15.74 6.92 -4.51
N LEU A 235 14.83 6.04 -4.10
CA LEU A 235 14.95 5.28 -2.87
C LEU A 235 15.74 4.01 -3.13
N LYS A 236 16.69 3.69 -2.24
CA LYS A 236 17.39 2.41 -2.21
C LYS A 236 16.72 1.53 -1.18
N MET A 237 15.97 0.53 -1.63
CA MET A 237 15.10 -0.29 -0.78
C MET A 237 15.58 -1.74 -0.72
N LYS A 238 15.41 -2.37 0.45
CA LYS A 238 15.69 -3.79 0.68
C LYS A 238 14.49 -4.44 1.37
N GLU A 239 14.44 -4.38 2.71
CA GLU A 239 13.31 -4.84 3.53
C GLU A 239 12.45 -3.63 3.89
N SER A 240 11.76 -3.07 2.92
CA SER A 240 11.00 -1.84 3.16
C SER A 240 9.84 -1.68 2.19
N ALA A 241 9.06 -0.64 2.41
CA ALA A 241 7.88 -0.33 1.65
C ALA A 241 7.77 1.18 1.37
N VAL A 242 7.01 1.55 0.38
CA VAL A 242 6.70 2.95 0.06
C VAL A 242 5.27 3.05 -0.44
N ALA A 243 4.58 4.11 -0.03
CA ALA A 243 3.28 4.47 -0.57
C ALA A 243 3.24 5.97 -0.87
N THR A 244 2.50 6.35 -1.90
CA THR A 244 2.33 7.74 -2.30
C THR A 244 0.87 8.07 -2.50
N SER A 245 0.37 9.06 -1.76
CA SER A 245 -0.92 9.69 -2.00
C SER A 245 -0.73 11.01 -2.76
N GLY A 246 -1.52 11.24 -3.80
CA GLY A 246 -1.38 12.41 -4.66
C GLY A 246 -2.71 13.03 -5.08
N SER A 247 -2.76 14.36 -5.16
CA SER A 247 -3.92 15.12 -5.62
C SER A 247 -3.99 15.27 -7.15
N TYR A 248 -2.92 14.87 -7.84
CA TYR A 248 -2.77 15.07 -9.30
C TYR A 248 -3.38 13.95 -10.14
N GLU A 249 -3.71 12.81 -9.55
CA GLU A 249 -4.25 11.66 -10.29
C GLU A 249 -5.74 11.85 -10.63
N LYS A 250 -6.52 12.33 -9.66
CA LYS A 250 -7.95 12.61 -9.81
C LYS A 250 -8.31 13.88 -9.05
N TYR A 251 -8.87 14.86 -9.73
CA TYR A 251 -9.26 16.15 -9.14
C TYR A 251 -10.41 16.79 -9.89
N ALA A 252 -11.17 17.64 -9.21
CA ALA A 252 -12.05 18.64 -9.82
C ALA A 252 -11.30 19.97 -9.91
N GLU A 253 -11.52 20.74 -10.97
CA GLU A 253 -10.99 22.08 -11.12
C GLU A 253 -12.15 23.08 -11.20
N ILE A 254 -12.28 23.93 -10.16
CA ILE A 254 -13.35 24.93 -10.00
C ILE A 254 -12.67 26.24 -9.67
N ASP A 255 -12.97 27.30 -10.43
CA ASP A 255 -12.39 28.64 -10.27
C ASP A 255 -10.85 28.63 -10.23
N ASN A 256 -10.21 27.87 -11.13
CA ASN A 256 -8.77 27.68 -11.21
C ASN A 256 -8.13 27.07 -9.93
N LYS A 257 -8.93 26.47 -9.06
CA LYS A 257 -8.48 25.76 -7.88
C LYS A 257 -8.74 24.27 -8.02
N ARG A 258 -7.72 23.45 -7.70
CA ARG A 258 -7.83 21.99 -7.74
C ARG A 258 -8.30 21.44 -6.41
N TYR A 259 -9.28 20.56 -6.48
CA TYR A 259 -9.85 19.82 -5.37
C TYR A 259 -9.54 18.33 -5.56
N ALA A 260 -8.70 17.77 -4.70
CA ALA A 260 -8.27 16.37 -4.78
C ALA A 260 -9.42 15.41 -4.50
N HIS A 261 -9.33 14.18 -5.03
CA HIS A 261 -10.24 13.09 -4.65
C HIS A 261 -10.06 12.61 -3.20
N ILE A 262 -9.02 13.07 -2.51
CA ILE A 262 -8.81 12.80 -1.09
C ILE A 262 -9.60 13.83 -0.29
N ILE A 263 -10.65 13.37 0.37
CA ILE A 263 -11.62 14.22 1.10
C ILE A 263 -11.35 14.10 2.60
N ASN A 264 -11.44 15.22 3.31
CA ASN A 264 -11.39 15.24 4.77
C ASN A 264 -12.68 14.62 5.34
N PRO A 265 -12.59 13.49 6.06
CA PRO A 265 -13.76 12.77 6.56
C PRO A 265 -14.64 13.58 7.51
N LYS A 266 -14.07 14.56 8.20
CA LYS A 266 -14.80 15.40 9.16
C LYS A 266 -15.57 16.54 8.53
N THR A 267 -15.08 17.06 7.41
CA THR A 267 -15.62 18.29 6.81
C THR A 267 -16.31 18.04 5.48
N GLY A 268 -16.08 16.88 4.83
CA GLY A 268 -16.57 16.59 3.48
C GLY A 268 -15.87 17.41 2.39
N ILE A 269 -14.83 18.17 2.73
CA ILE A 269 -14.11 19.04 1.79
C ILE A 269 -12.83 18.34 1.31
N PRO A 270 -12.52 18.36 0.01
CA PRO A 270 -11.26 17.87 -0.53
C PRO A 270 -10.03 18.52 0.09
N ALA A 271 -9.00 17.71 0.32
CA ALA A 271 -7.71 18.16 0.84
C ALA A 271 -6.99 19.09 -0.14
N THR A 272 -6.28 20.09 0.41
CA THR A 272 -5.50 21.08 -0.34
C THR A 272 -4.16 21.34 0.35
N GLY A 273 -3.23 22.03 -0.33
CA GLY A 273 -1.93 22.45 0.22
C GLY A 273 -0.79 21.46 -0.05
N LEU A 274 -1.11 20.18 -0.30
CA LEU A 274 -0.15 19.14 -0.67
C LEU A 274 -0.55 18.50 -1.99
N THR A 275 0.35 18.47 -2.96
CA THR A 275 0.16 17.78 -4.22
C THR A 275 0.51 16.31 -4.13
N SER A 276 1.54 15.96 -3.32
CA SER A 276 1.99 14.59 -3.15
C SER A 276 2.60 14.37 -1.77
N VAL A 277 2.29 13.23 -1.18
CA VAL A 277 2.87 12.74 0.07
C VAL A 277 3.35 11.32 -0.16
N THR A 278 4.66 11.14 -0.12
CA THR A 278 5.32 9.82 -0.16
C THR A 278 5.82 9.50 1.24
N ILE A 279 5.47 8.32 1.73
CA ILE A 279 5.95 7.75 3.00
C ILE A 279 6.67 6.44 2.68
N TYR A 280 7.82 6.20 3.29
CA TYR A 280 8.55 4.96 3.13
C TYR A 280 9.11 4.49 4.47
N GLY A 281 9.05 3.17 4.69
CA GLY A 281 9.35 2.51 5.94
C GLY A 281 9.04 1.01 5.89
N PRO A 282 8.80 0.32 7.02
CA PRO A 282 8.65 -1.14 7.05
C PRO A 282 7.40 -1.71 6.36
N SER A 283 6.26 -1.01 6.37
CA SER A 283 4.97 -1.52 5.88
C SER A 283 4.33 -0.58 4.86
N ALA A 284 3.87 -1.14 3.73
CA ALA A 284 3.13 -0.41 2.71
C ALA A 284 1.71 -0.05 3.17
N GLU A 285 1.04 -0.92 3.92
CA GLU A 285 -0.27 -0.63 4.53
C GLU A 285 -0.20 0.64 5.40
N PHE A 286 0.76 0.69 6.33
CA PHE A 286 0.87 1.82 7.24
C PHE A 286 1.42 3.08 6.54
N ALA A 287 2.35 2.94 5.59
CA ALA A 287 2.81 4.06 4.77
C ALA A 287 1.64 4.71 4.00
N ASN A 288 0.71 3.89 3.48
CA ASN A 288 -0.49 4.40 2.79
C ASN A 288 -1.45 5.10 3.76
N ALA A 289 -1.70 4.51 4.95
CA ALA A 289 -2.51 5.16 5.97
C ALA A 289 -1.94 6.52 6.39
N LEU A 290 -0.60 6.60 6.59
CA LEU A 290 0.08 7.85 6.93
C LEU A 290 0.01 8.86 5.77
N SER A 291 0.29 8.45 4.53
CA SER A 291 0.29 9.37 3.39
C SER A 291 -1.09 9.97 3.15
N THR A 292 -2.15 9.17 3.24
CA THR A 292 -3.55 9.63 3.15
C THR A 292 -3.90 10.59 4.30
N SER A 293 -3.54 10.22 5.54
CA SER A 293 -3.74 11.10 6.71
C SER A 293 -3.09 12.46 6.53
N ILE A 294 -1.85 12.48 6.05
CA ILE A 294 -1.05 13.69 5.89
C ILE A 294 -1.58 14.58 4.77
N MET A 295 -2.09 13.99 3.68
CA MET A 295 -2.79 14.77 2.65
C MET A 295 -3.94 15.58 3.25
N VAL A 296 -4.70 14.99 4.17
CA VAL A 296 -5.84 15.64 4.85
C VAL A 296 -5.38 16.65 5.91
N LEU A 297 -4.37 16.31 6.72
CA LEU A 297 -3.84 17.16 7.80
C LEU A 297 -3.06 18.37 7.30
N GLY A 298 -2.52 18.29 6.09
CA GLY A 298 -1.62 19.30 5.54
C GLY A 298 -0.21 19.23 6.10
N GLN A 299 0.66 20.13 5.62
CA GLN A 299 2.10 20.11 5.86
C GLN A 299 2.48 20.10 7.35
N LYS A 300 1.94 21.03 8.16
CA LYS A 300 2.39 21.25 9.55
C LYS A 300 2.05 20.06 10.45
N GLU A 301 0.80 19.66 10.46
CA GLU A 301 0.34 18.56 11.30
C GLU A 301 0.80 17.19 10.74
N GLY A 302 0.93 17.08 9.42
CA GLY A 302 1.50 15.91 8.76
C GLY A 302 2.94 15.62 9.18
N VAL A 303 3.81 16.65 9.25
CA VAL A 303 5.19 16.48 9.76
C VAL A 303 5.19 16.06 11.22
N LYS A 304 4.32 16.63 12.06
CA LYS A 304 4.20 16.21 13.46
C LYS A 304 3.75 14.74 13.58
N LEU A 305 2.82 14.32 12.73
CA LEU A 305 2.31 12.96 12.74
C LEU A 305 3.42 11.96 12.37
N VAL A 306 4.09 12.14 11.22
CA VAL A 306 5.10 11.18 10.76
C VAL A 306 6.31 11.09 11.69
N LYS A 307 6.71 12.19 12.34
CA LYS A 307 7.81 12.20 13.32
C LYS A 307 7.57 11.34 14.56
N ARG A 308 6.35 10.90 14.82
CA ARG A 308 6.03 9.95 15.90
C ARG A 308 6.48 8.52 15.55
N PHE A 309 6.88 8.27 14.30
CA PHE A 309 7.27 6.96 13.76
C PHE A 309 8.69 7.06 13.19
N PRO A 310 9.72 6.85 14.00
CA PRO A 310 11.13 7.03 13.60
C PRO A 310 11.57 6.09 12.48
N ASP A 311 10.87 4.94 12.29
CA ASP A 311 11.14 3.99 11.21
C ASP A 311 10.54 4.41 9.88
N TYR A 312 9.85 5.55 9.81
CA TYR A 312 9.23 6.08 8.60
C TYR A 312 9.82 7.42 8.20
N ASP A 313 10.25 7.47 6.98
CA ASP A 313 10.70 8.69 6.31
C ASP A 313 9.63 9.24 5.38
N TYR A 314 9.77 10.49 4.97
CA TYR A 314 8.79 11.17 4.14
C TYR A 314 9.39 12.08 3.07
N LEU A 315 8.60 12.29 2.01
CA LEU A 315 8.82 13.34 1.02
C LEU A 315 7.44 13.94 0.66
N PHE A 316 7.23 15.21 0.99
CA PHE A 316 6.02 15.95 0.64
C PHE A 316 6.32 16.96 -0.44
N ILE A 317 5.35 17.16 -1.33
CA ILE A 317 5.41 18.17 -2.37
C ILE A 317 4.15 19.02 -2.22
N THR A 318 4.35 20.33 -1.97
CA THR A 318 3.23 21.27 -1.82
C THR A 318 2.65 21.66 -3.17
N ASP A 319 1.46 22.25 -3.17
CA ASP A 319 0.81 22.79 -4.38
C ASP A 319 1.65 23.88 -5.08
N LYS A 320 2.58 24.49 -4.36
CA LYS A 320 3.56 25.48 -4.87
C LYS A 320 4.88 24.84 -5.32
N GLY A 321 4.97 23.50 -5.36
CA GLY A 321 6.16 22.77 -5.79
C GLY A 321 7.31 22.73 -4.78
N LYS A 322 7.10 23.21 -3.52
CA LYS A 322 8.12 23.10 -2.47
C LYS A 322 8.22 21.63 -2.02
N VAL A 323 9.46 21.15 -1.93
CA VAL A 323 9.76 19.80 -1.45
C VAL A 323 10.16 19.87 0.02
N LEU A 324 9.50 19.04 0.85
CA LEU A 324 9.87 18.79 2.24
C LEU A 324 10.18 17.32 2.38
N LYS A 325 11.23 16.98 3.11
CA LYS A 325 11.65 15.59 3.31
C LYS A 325 12.24 15.41 4.70
N SER A 326 12.24 14.18 5.19
CA SER A 326 13.13 13.76 6.28
C SER A 326 14.60 13.93 5.87
N ASN A 327 15.47 14.06 6.84
CA ASN A 327 16.91 14.27 6.66
C ASN A 327 17.60 13.16 5.88
#